data_ac9143ed7f71714662718a40ae92922d
#
_entry.id   ac9143ed7f71714662718a40ae92922d
#
_cell.length_a   1.000
_cell.length_b   1.000
_cell.length_c   1.000
_cell.angle_alpha   90.00
_cell.angle_beta   90.00
_cell.angle_gamma   90.00
#
_symmetry.space_group_name_H-M   'P 1'
#
loop_
_entity.id
_entity.type
_entity.pdbx_description
1 polymer ?
#
loop_
_entity_poly.entity_id
_entity_poly.type
_entity_poly.pdbx_seq_one_letter_code
_entity_poly.pdbx_strand_id
1 'polypeptide(L)'
;MSQVVDRFLQYVSFDTQSEEGAAKQPSTDKQWELARLLKQELEELGAEQVRLSEYGYIYAEIPSNLPEDQAGKVPALGFISHMDTAPALTGCNVKPQVVKNYDGHDICLNAEKQITMRISEFPFLERYKGQDPVSYTHLTLPTKL
;
A
#
# COMPACT_ATOMS: atom_id res chain seq x y z
N MET A 1 11.27 3.43 -13.47
CA MET A 1 11.05 2.79 -12.15
C MET A 1 10.41 1.42 -12.36
N SER A 2 10.35 0.55 -11.36
CA SER A 2 9.58 -0.68 -11.52
C SER A 2 8.08 -0.37 -11.43
N GLN A 3 7.22 -1.17 -12.10
CA GLN A 3 5.76 -1.01 -12.04
C GLN A 3 5.22 -0.95 -10.61
N VAL A 4 5.86 -1.67 -9.68
CA VAL A 4 5.49 -1.66 -8.26
C VAL A 4 5.69 -0.29 -7.62
N VAL A 5 6.82 0.37 -7.92
CA VAL A 5 7.11 1.72 -7.39
C VAL A 5 6.14 2.73 -7.98
N ASP A 6 5.86 2.65 -9.28
CA ASP A 6 4.95 3.58 -9.95
C ASP A 6 3.53 3.46 -9.37
N ARG A 7 3.02 2.24 -9.15
CA ARG A 7 1.75 1.99 -8.47
C ARG A 7 1.76 2.50 -7.03
N PHE A 8 2.81 2.21 -6.27
CA PHE A 8 2.92 2.71 -4.90
C PHE A 8 2.81 4.23 -4.84
N LEU A 9 3.56 4.94 -5.70
CA LEU A 9 3.51 6.40 -5.78
C LEU A 9 2.11 6.92 -6.14
N GLN A 10 1.41 6.22 -7.00
CA GLN A 10 0.01 6.53 -7.33
C GLN A 10 -0.92 6.30 -6.14
N TYR A 11 -0.84 5.14 -5.47
CA TYR A 11 -1.75 4.80 -4.38
C TYR A 11 -1.61 5.73 -3.18
N VAL A 12 -0.40 6.12 -2.81
CA VAL A 12 -0.17 7.05 -1.70
C VAL A 12 -0.62 8.49 -1.99
N SER A 13 -0.98 8.80 -3.23
CA SER A 13 -1.57 10.10 -3.59
C SER A 13 -3.05 10.23 -3.20
N PHE A 14 -3.73 9.09 -2.96
CA PHE A 14 -5.11 9.09 -2.51
C PHE A 14 -5.19 9.26 -1.00
N ASP A 15 -6.10 10.12 -0.55
CA ASP A 15 -6.44 10.19 0.88
C ASP A 15 -7.41 9.04 1.21
N THR A 16 -6.91 8.03 1.88
CA THR A 16 -7.71 6.86 2.30
C THR A 16 -7.85 6.77 3.81
N GLN A 17 -7.66 7.89 4.51
CA GLN A 17 -7.75 7.93 5.96
C GLN A 17 -9.10 7.39 6.45
N SER A 18 -9.02 6.44 7.37
CA SER A 18 -10.20 5.87 8.04
C SER A 18 -10.70 6.78 9.17
N GLU A 19 -11.93 6.52 9.62
CA GLU A 19 -12.56 7.20 10.74
C GLU A 19 -12.98 6.17 11.79
N GLU A 20 -12.44 6.33 13.00
CA GLU A 20 -12.75 5.44 14.11
C GLU A 20 -14.19 5.69 14.61
N GLY A 21 -14.93 4.60 14.87
CA GLY A 21 -16.31 4.68 15.33
C GLY A 21 -17.35 5.05 14.27
N ALA A 22 -16.96 5.13 13.00
CA ALA A 22 -17.90 5.37 11.90
C ALA A 22 -18.98 4.27 11.83
N ALA A 23 -20.23 4.68 11.65
CA ALA A 23 -21.36 3.76 11.53
C ALA A 23 -21.51 3.13 10.14
N LYS A 24 -20.71 3.57 9.17
CA LYS A 24 -20.76 3.14 7.76
C LYS A 24 -19.46 2.47 7.33
N GLN A 25 -19.56 1.72 6.22
CA GLN A 25 -18.38 1.15 5.55
C GLN A 25 -18.43 1.49 4.05
N PRO A 26 -17.31 1.91 3.47
CA PRO A 26 -16.05 2.25 4.16
C PRO A 26 -16.25 3.41 5.15
N SER A 27 -15.40 3.51 6.16
CA SER A 27 -15.55 4.51 7.24
C SER A 27 -15.50 5.95 6.74
N THR A 28 -14.83 6.20 5.61
CA THR A 28 -14.82 7.49 4.91
C THR A 28 -15.07 7.32 3.42
N ASP A 29 -15.71 8.31 2.80
CA ASP A 29 -15.98 8.29 1.36
C ASP A 29 -14.70 8.46 0.51
N LYS A 30 -13.63 8.95 1.10
CA LYS A 30 -12.31 9.11 0.46
C LYS A 30 -11.74 7.78 -0.05
N GLN A 31 -12.06 6.69 0.61
CA GLN A 31 -11.56 5.35 0.26
C GLN A 31 -12.10 4.83 -1.08
N TRP A 32 -13.25 5.36 -1.54
CA TRP A 32 -13.87 4.94 -2.79
C TRP A 32 -13.04 5.25 -4.03
N GLU A 33 -12.23 6.30 -4.01
CA GLU A 33 -11.40 6.68 -5.16
C GLU A 33 -10.33 5.62 -5.43
N LEU A 34 -9.58 5.24 -4.40
CA LEU A 34 -8.58 4.17 -4.52
C LEU A 34 -9.25 2.82 -4.82
N ALA A 35 -10.41 2.53 -4.20
CA ALA A 35 -11.12 1.29 -4.45
C ALA A 35 -11.51 1.11 -5.93
N ARG A 36 -11.97 2.18 -6.59
CA ARG A 36 -12.31 2.14 -8.03
C ARG A 36 -11.07 1.94 -8.90
N LEU A 37 -9.96 2.60 -8.57
CA LEU A 37 -8.70 2.42 -9.28
C LEU A 37 -8.21 0.97 -9.15
N LEU A 38 -8.18 0.43 -7.94
CA LEU A 38 -7.73 -0.95 -7.69
C LEU A 38 -8.61 -1.97 -8.42
N LYS A 39 -9.93 -1.75 -8.46
CA LYS A 39 -10.84 -2.59 -9.24
C LYS A 39 -10.45 -2.58 -10.71
N GLN A 40 -10.27 -1.40 -11.30
CA GLN A 40 -9.87 -1.26 -12.70
C GLN A 40 -8.53 -1.94 -12.98
N GLU A 41 -7.52 -1.73 -12.13
CA GLU A 41 -6.22 -2.36 -12.32
C GLU A 41 -6.26 -3.89 -12.25
N LEU A 42 -7.10 -4.46 -11.37
CA LEU A 42 -7.30 -5.91 -11.30
C LEU A 42 -7.92 -6.44 -12.60
N GLU A 43 -8.89 -5.74 -13.17
CA GLU A 43 -9.48 -6.07 -14.47
C GLU A 43 -8.43 -6.00 -15.60
N GLU A 44 -7.62 -4.94 -15.63
CA GLU A 44 -6.53 -4.75 -16.61
C GLU A 44 -5.43 -5.81 -16.48
N LEU A 45 -5.19 -6.32 -15.27
CA LEU A 45 -4.26 -7.41 -15.01
C LEU A 45 -4.80 -8.79 -15.41
N GLY A 46 -6.06 -8.87 -15.84
CA GLY A 46 -6.69 -10.10 -16.26
C GLY A 46 -7.23 -10.96 -15.10
N ALA A 47 -7.46 -10.36 -13.93
CA ALA A 47 -8.17 -11.05 -12.86
C ALA A 47 -9.64 -11.25 -13.25
N GLU A 48 -10.19 -12.37 -12.80
CA GLU A 48 -11.58 -12.74 -13.06
C GLU A 48 -12.49 -12.39 -11.87
N GLN A 49 -13.79 -12.34 -12.12
CA GLN A 49 -14.84 -12.08 -11.12
C GLN A 49 -14.57 -10.83 -10.26
N VAL A 50 -13.93 -9.81 -10.85
CA VAL A 50 -13.59 -8.59 -10.14
C VAL A 50 -14.85 -7.83 -9.76
N ARG A 51 -15.07 -7.64 -8.47
CA ARG A 51 -16.26 -6.95 -7.94
C ARG A 51 -15.89 -6.03 -6.78
N LEU A 52 -16.46 -4.85 -6.78
CA LEU A 52 -16.42 -3.91 -5.67
C LEU A 52 -17.77 -3.93 -4.96
N SER A 53 -17.78 -4.27 -3.68
CA SER A 53 -18.99 -4.34 -2.87
C SER A 53 -19.45 -2.95 -2.43
N GLU A 54 -20.69 -2.85 -1.94
CA GLU A 54 -21.24 -1.65 -1.31
C GLU A 54 -20.53 -1.23 -0.02
N TYR A 55 -19.71 -2.12 0.55
CA TYR A 55 -18.89 -1.87 1.74
C TYR A 55 -17.43 -1.50 1.43
N GLY A 56 -17.08 -1.31 0.14
CA GLY A 56 -15.73 -0.97 -0.27
C GLY A 56 -14.76 -2.16 -0.38
N TYR A 57 -15.22 -3.41 -0.21
CA TYR A 57 -14.37 -4.58 -0.41
C TYR A 57 -14.24 -4.91 -1.89
N ILE A 58 -13.01 -5.13 -2.34
CA ILE A 58 -12.70 -5.58 -3.69
C ILE A 58 -12.39 -7.07 -3.62
N TYR A 59 -13.05 -7.83 -4.47
CA TYR A 59 -12.82 -9.26 -4.65
C TYR A 59 -12.36 -9.49 -6.08
N ALA A 60 -11.41 -10.38 -6.25
CA ALA A 60 -10.94 -10.82 -7.55
C ALA A 60 -10.40 -12.24 -7.46
N GLU A 61 -10.38 -12.95 -8.56
CA GLU A 61 -9.86 -14.30 -8.67
C GLU A 61 -8.79 -14.34 -9.76
N ILE A 62 -7.73 -15.08 -9.51
CA ILE A 62 -6.76 -15.48 -10.53
C ILE A 62 -7.00 -16.97 -10.79
N PRO A 63 -7.40 -17.34 -12.01
CA PRO A 63 -7.70 -18.73 -12.31
C PRO A 63 -6.47 -19.61 -12.16
N SER A 64 -6.72 -20.86 -11.77
CA SER A 64 -5.66 -21.84 -11.65
C SER A 64 -5.06 -22.16 -13.03
N ASN A 65 -3.74 -22.27 -13.10
CA ASN A 65 -3.01 -22.77 -14.27
C ASN A 65 -2.62 -24.25 -14.13
N LEU A 66 -3.18 -24.96 -13.17
CA LEU A 66 -2.94 -26.40 -12.98
C LEU A 66 -3.61 -27.21 -14.09
N PRO A 67 -3.00 -28.35 -14.49
CA PRO A 67 -3.65 -29.30 -15.37
C PRO A 67 -5.01 -29.79 -14.82
N GLU A 68 -5.94 -30.14 -15.71
CA GLU A 68 -7.31 -30.55 -15.33
C GLU A 68 -7.34 -31.70 -14.33
N ASP A 69 -6.42 -32.67 -14.46
CA ASP A 69 -6.32 -33.80 -13.55
C ASP A 69 -5.88 -33.43 -12.12
N GLN A 70 -5.37 -32.22 -11.94
CA GLN A 70 -4.99 -31.64 -10.63
C GLN A 70 -5.97 -30.59 -10.15
N ALA A 71 -6.90 -30.16 -10.99
CA ALA A 71 -7.92 -29.20 -10.61
C ALA A 71 -8.73 -29.72 -9.40
N GLY A 72 -8.91 -28.91 -8.39
CA GLY A 72 -9.62 -29.25 -7.16
C GLY A 72 -8.83 -30.11 -6.15
N LYS A 73 -7.63 -30.57 -6.47
CA LYS A 73 -6.76 -31.30 -5.52
C LYS A 73 -5.84 -30.38 -4.71
N VAL A 74 -5.67 -29.15 -5.19
CA VAL A 74 -4.86 -28.12 -4.51
C VAL A 74 -5.81 -27.04 -3.97
N PRO A 75 -5.68 -26.67 -2.69
CA PRO A 75 -6.52 -25.61 -2.13
C PRO A 75 -6.21 -24.25 -2.75
N ALA A 76 -7.23 -23.40 -2.87
CA ALA A 76 -7.04 -22.00 -3.26
C ALA A 76 -6.29 -21.23 -2.17
N LEU A 77 -5.41 -20.33 -2.59
CA LEU A 77 -4.77 -19.37 -1.69
C LEU A 77 -5.53 -18.05 -1.71
N GLY A 78 -5.82 -17.52 -0.52
CA GLY A 78 -6.42 -16.20 -0.36
C GLY A 78 -5.39 -15.19 0.12
N PHE A 79 -5.40 -14.01 -0.47
CA PHE A 79 -4.62 -12.85 -0.04
C PHE A 79 -5.59 -11.76 0.42
N ILE A 80 -5.26 -11.11 1.53
CA ILE A 80 -6.04 -9.99 2.07
C ILE A 80 -5.09 -8.82 2.26
N SER A 81 -5.49 -7.65 1.79
CA SER A 81 -4.76 -6.39 1.99
C SER A 81 -5.76 -5.27 2.23
N HIS A 82 -5.50 -4.43 3.23
CA HIS A 82 -6.32 -3.25 3.45
C HIS A 82 -5.83 -2.05 2.64
N MET A 83 -6.73 -1.15 2.25
CA MET A 83 -6.43 0.05 1.48
C MET A 83 -6.53 1.34 2.30
N ASP A 84 -7.17 1.28 3.46
CA ASP A 84 -7.30 2.44 4.32
C ASP A 84 -6.01 2.75 5.08
N THR A 85 -5.84 4.02 5.43
CA THR A 85 -4.75 4.47 6.31
C THR A 85 -5.30 4.81 7.69
N ALA A 86 -4.42 4.73 8.70
CA ALA A 86 -4.78 4.94 10.10
C ALA A 86 -5.38 6.33 10.34
N PRO A 87 -6.37 6.46 11.25
CA PRO A 87 -7.02 7.74 11.55
C PRO A 87 -6.09 8.74 12.27
N ALA A 88 -5.00 8.26 12.87
CA ALA A 88 -4.09 9.07 13.66
C ALA A 88 -3.35 10.16 12.86
N LEU A 89 -3.18 9.97 11.55
CA LEU A 89 -2.50 10.92 10.67
C LEU A 89 -3.32 11.14 9.40
N THR A 90 -3.30 12.37 8.90
CA THR A 90 -3.98 12.68 7.64
C THR A 90 -3.34 11.96 6.45
N GLY A 91 -4.17 11.41 5.58
CA GLY A 91 -3.74 10.88 4.27
C GLY A 91 -3.62 11.94 3.17
N CYS A 92 -3.93 13.21 3.49
CA CYS A 92 -3.86 14.30 2.53
C CYS A 92 -2.43 14.73 2.22
N ASN A 93 -2.17 15.06 0.95
CA ASN A 93 -0.92 15.67 0.51
C ASN A 93 0.34 14.89 0.91
N VAL A 94 0.26 13.58 0.88
CA VAL A 94 1.43 12.73 1.07
C VAL A 94 2.45 13.04 -0.01
N LYS A 95 3.69 13.31 0.40
CA LYS A 95 4.81 13.63 -0.49
C LYS A 95 5.83 12.51 -0.44
N PRO A 96 5.70 11.48 -1.27
CA PRO A 96 6.69 10.42 -1.34
C PRO A 96 7.99 10.96 -1.92
N GLN A 97 9.10 10.45 -1.44
CA GLN A 97 10.43 10.78 -1.94
C GLN A 97 11.20 9.50 -2.26
N VAL A 98 11.93 9.54 -3.36
CA VAL A 98 12.83 8.46 -3.76
C VAL A 98 14.24 8.90 -3.41
N VAL A 99 14.86 8.23 -2.45
CA VAL A 99 16.24 8.48 -2.06
C VAL A 99 17.15 7.72 -3.01
N LYS A 100 17.81 8.45 -3.92
CA LYS A 100 18.68 7.83 -4.93
C LYS A 100 20.00 7.40 -4.37
N ASN A 101 20.42 6.17 -4.73
CA ASN A 101 21.71 5.61 -4.33
C ASN A 101 21.98 5.81 -2.82
N TYR A 102 21.05 5.33 -2.00
CA TYR A 102 21.07 5.54 -0.56
C TYR A 102 22.45 5.21 0.07
N ASP A 103 22.98 6.14 0.80
CA ASP A 103 24.33 6.06 1.36
C ASP A 103 24.45 5.33 2.70
N GLY A 104 23.33 5.00 3.32
CA GLY A 104 23.26 4.32 4.61
C GLY A 104 23.18 5.26 5.82
N HIS A 105 22.90 6.55 5.61
CA HIS A 105 22.72 7.53 6.68
C HIS A 105 21.24 7.80 6.98
N ASP A 106 20.97 8.66 7.93
CA ASP A 106 19.63 9.10 8.30
C ASP A 106 18.92 9.74 7.10
N ILE A 107 17.62 9.44 6.93
CA ILE A 107 16.80 9.99 5.85
C ILE A 107 15.92 11.11 6.41
N CYS A 108 16.13 12.35 5.95
CA CYS A 108 15.25 13.46 6.28
C CYS A 108 13.93 13.33 5.50
N LEU A 109 12.82 13.07 6.20
CA LEU A 109 11.49 12.94 5.60
C LEU A 109 10.78 14.29 5.50
N ASN A 110 11.00 15.19 6.46
CA ASN A 110 10.44 16.53 6.45
C ASN A 110 11.33 17.47 7.25
N ALA A 111 12.02 18.38 6.56
CA ALA A 111 12.96 19.31 7.20
C ALA A 111 12.24 20.35 8.07
N GLU A 112 11.07 20.86 7.64
CA GLU A 112 10.30 21.85 8.38
C GLU A 112 9.77 21.30 9.71
N LYS A 113 9.30 20.04 9.70
CA LYS A 113 8.80 19.36 10.90
C LYS A 113 9.88 18.58 11.64
N GLN A 114 11.14 18.62 11.19
CA GLN A 114 12.27 17.90 11.76
C GLN A 114 12.03 16.39 11.88
N ILE A 115 11.29 15.81 10.91
CA ILE A 115 11.02 14.37 10.87
C ILE A 115 12.15 13.69 10.11
N THR A 116 12.87 12.84 10.82
CA THR A 116 14.01 12.09 10.28
C THR A 116 13.87 10.60 10.62
N MET A 117 14.04 9.75 9.64
CA MET A 117 14.16 8.32 9.84
C MET A 117 15.62 7.99 10.17
N ARG A 118 15.87 7.77 11.46
CA ARG A 118 17.25 7.56 11.96
C ARG A 118 17.65 6.11 11.84
N ILE A 119 18.87 5.88 11.36
CA ILE A 119 19.43 4.53 11.26
C ILE A 119 19.58 3.86 12.63
N SER A 120 19.79 4.66 13.70
CA SER A 120 19.83 4.16 15.07
C SER A 120 18.50 3.59 15.56
N GLU A 121 17.38 4.10 15.03
CA GLU A 121 16.02 3.64 15.34
C GLU A 121 15.58 2.52 14.38
N PHE A 122 16.08 2.55 13.15
CA PHE A 122 15.74 1.65 12.05
C PHE A 122 16.99 1.00 11.42
N PRO A 123 17.71 0.14 12.13
CA PRO A 123 18.98 -0.43 11.65
C PRO A 123 18.85 -1.24 10.36
N PHE A 124 17.67 -1.73 10.03
CA PHE A 124 17.42 -2.46 8.79
C PHE A 124 17.67 -1.62 7.52
N LEU A 125 17.69 -0.29 7.63
CA LEU A 125 17.99 0.62 6.53
C LEU A 125 19.38 0.38 5.93
N GLU A 126 20.34 -0.12 6.70
CA GLU A 126 21.68 -0.46 6.20
C GLU A 126 21.63 -1.44 5.02
N ARG A 127 20.64 -2.32 4.99
CA ARG A 127 20.46 -3.31 3.92
C ARG A 127 20.12 -2.70 2.56
N TYR A 128 19.66 -1.45 2.56
CA TYR A 128 19.25 -0.74 1.35
C TYR A 128 20.34 0.20 0.82
N LYS A 129 21.54 0.18 1.38
CA LYS A 129 22.69 0.95 0.90
C LYS A 129 22.98 0.62 -0.57
N GLY A 130 23.12 1.66 -1.40
CA GLY A 130 23.29 1.54 -2.84
C GLY A 130 22.00 1.27 -3.62
N GLN A 131 20.83 1.21 -2.95
CA GLN A 131 19.52 1.07 -3.58
C GLN A 131 18.77 2.41 -3.56
N ASP A 132 17.58 2.43 -4.16
CA ASP A 132 16.71 3.60 -4.22
C ASP A 132 15.46 3.40 -3.33
N PRO A 133 15.55 3.47 -2.00
CA PRO A 133 14.37 3.35 -1.15
C PRO A 133 13.37 4.47 -1.39
N VAL A 134 12.09 4.14 -1.25
CA VAL A 134 10.98 5.09 -1.31
C VAL A 134 10.40 5.26 0.09
N SER A 135 10.21 6.49 0.51
CA SER A 135 9.62 6.81 1.81
C SER A 135 8.75 8.07 1.74
N TYR A 136 7.97 8.32 2.78
CA TYR A 136 7.17 9.54 2.92
C TYR A 136 6.94 9.88 4.41
N THR A 137 6.59 11.13 4.67
CA THR A 137 6.51 11.69 6.03
C THR A 137 5.52 11.00 6.97
N HIS A 138 4.48 10.36 6.41
CA HIS A 138 3.41 9.71 7.17
C HIS A 138 3.61 8.19 7.30
N LEU A 139 4.75 7.68 6.87
CA LEU A 139 5.08 6.28 7.07
C LEU A 139 5.35 6.04 8.55
N THR A 140 4.32 5.69 9.29
CA THR A 140 4.51 5.07 10.59
C THR A 140 4.99 3.66 10.33
N LEU A 141 6.28 3.44 10.48
CA LEU A 141 6.82 2.10 10.49
C LEU A 141 6.10 1.29 11.56
N PRO A 142 5.79 0.02 11.31
CA PRO A 142 5.11 -0.80 12.29
C PRO A 142 5.91 -0.74 13.59
N THR A 143 5.29 -0.15 14.60
CA THR A 143 5.74 -0.28 15.97
C THR A 143 5.97 -1.75 16.22
N LYS A 144 7.12 -2.08 16.78
CA LYS A 144 7.48 -3.46 17.16
C LYS A 144 6.25 -4.18 17.73
N LEU A 145 5.83 -5.22 17.04
CA LEU A 145 5.08 -6.28 17.66
C LEU A 145 5.99 -7.03 18.62
#